data_7d8b3be3ce2a0d3a76a817c53dc9aca2
#
_entry.id   7d8b3be3ce2a0d3a76a817c53dc9aca2
#
_cell.length_a   1.000
_cell.length_b   1.000
_cell.length_c   1.000
_cell.angle_alpha   90.00
_cell.angle_beta   90.00
_cell.angle_gamma   90.00
#
_symmetry.space_group_name_H-M   'P 1'
#
loop_
_entity.id
_entity.type
_entity.pdbx_description
1 polymer ?
#
loop_
_entity_poly.entity_id
_entity_poly.type
_entity_poly.pdbx_seq_one_letter_code
_entity_poly.pdbx_strand_id
1 'polypeptide(L)'
;MRKILFLALMLVGFAFAEGKPKIELHQSPYCGCCGMWVKYMQNKGYTLEVLKYSDFYKLKDELGIKNEFQSCHTGLVEGYAVEGHVPADAVEWLLREKPKGVIGIA
;
A
#
# COMPACT_ATOMS: atom_id res chain seq x y z
N MET A 1 -46.09 1.16 22.23
CA MET A 1 -45.65 0.99 21.69
C MET A 1 -44.67 1.45 20.89
N ARG A 2 -44.31 1.94 20.57
CA ARG A 2 -43.59 2.40 19.78
C ARG A 2 -42.27 2.56 20.15
N LYS A 3 -41.68 2.33 20.67
CA LYS A 3 -40.48 2.57 21.12
C LYS A 3 -39.47 1.75 20.68
N ILE A 4 -39.48 1.10 19.89
CA ILE A 4 -38.57 0.19 19.55
C ILE A 4 -37.67 0.47 18.48
N LEU A 5 -37.71 1.20 17.73
CA LEU A 5 -36.93 1.35 16.63
C LEU A 5 -35.61 1.88 16.78
N PHE A 6 -35.20 2.42 17.59
CA PHE A 6 -33.95 2.98 17.60
C PHE A 6 -32.76 2.16 17.59
N LEU A 7 -32.79 1.08 17.89
CA LEU A 7 -31.67 0.29 17.93
C LEU A 7 -30.95 0.19 16.69
N ALA A 8 -31.46 0.23 15.67
CA ALA A 8 -30.80 -0.02 14.43
C ALA A 8 -29.65 0.90 14.21
N LEU A 9 -29.67 1.99 14.67
CA LEU A 9 -28.64 2.86 14.40
C LEU A 9 -27.33 2.57 14.90
N MET A 10 -27.21 2.01 15.96
CA MET A 10 -25.95 1.79 16.43
C MET A 10 -25.04 1.04 15.61
N LEU A 11 -25.44 0.17 14.89
CA LEU A 11 -24.57 -0.63 14.12
C LEU A 11 -23.75 0.11 13.16
N VAL A 12 -24.15 1.10 12.70
CA VAL A 12 -23.42 1.76 11.72
C VAL A 12 -22.08 2.19 12.16
N GLY A 13 -21.88 2.47 13.32
CA GLY A 13 -20.65 2.98 13.75
C GLY A 13 -19.42 2.19 13.55
N PHE A 14 -19.51 0.92 13.31
CA PHE A 14 -18.33 0.17 13.17
C PHE A 14 -17.71 0.17 11.86
N ALA A 15 -18.31 0.63 10.90
CA ALA A 15 -17.78 0.51 9.59
C ALA A 15 -16.46 1.19 9.38
N PHE A 16 -16.08 2.02 10.20
CA PHE A 16 -14.87 2.65 9.91
C PHE A 16 -13.75 2.20 10.68
N ALA A 17 -13.85 1.27 11.36
CA ALA A 17 -12.77 0.82 12.13
C ALA A 17 -11.63 0.32 11.32
N GLU A 18 -11.72 0.27 10.04
CA GLU A 18 -10.67 -0.26 9.30
C GLU A 18 -9.53 0.61 9.12
N GLY A 19 -8.34 0.13 9.14
CA GLY A 19 -7.15 0.84 8.88
C GLY A 19 -6.93 1.06 7.41
N LYS A 20 -5.74 1.48 7.06
CA LYS A 20 -5.38 1.69 5.66
C LYS A 20 -5.10 0.35 4.99
N PRO A 21 -5.12 0.29 3.67
CA PRO A 21 -4.91 -0.96 2.97
C PRO A 21 -3.55 -1.56 3.24
N LYS A 22 -3.45 -2.88 3.08
CA LYS A 22 -2.19 -3.56 3.25
C LYS A 22 -1.32 -3.34 2.03
N ILE A 23 -0.04 -3.14 2.24
CA ILE A 23 0.94 -3.02 1.17
C ILE A 23 1.78 -4.28 1.15
N GLU A 24 1.84 -4.94 -0.02
CA GLU A 24 2.67 -6.10 -0.18
C GLU A 24 4.01 -5.62 -0.74
N LEU A 25 5.07 -5.71 0.05
CA LEU A 25 6.35 -5.14 -0.32
C LEU A 25 7.32 -6.21 -0.79
N HIS A 26 7.77 -6.11 -2.03
CA HIS A 26 8.72 -7.03 -2.63
C HIS A 26 10.09 -6.40 -2.65
N GLN A 27 11.07 -7.06 -2.10
CA GLN A 27 12.42 -6.50 -2.01
C GLN A 27 13.51 -7.56 -2.01
N SER A 28 14.72 -7.14 -2.29
CA SER A 28 15.87 -8.01 -2.19
C SER A 28 16.14 -8.37 -0.73
N PRO A 29 16.65 -9.57 -0.44
CA PRO A 29 17.02 -9.91 0.93
C PRO A 29 18.10 -9.00 1.48
N TYR A 30 18.85 -8.32 0.60
CA TYR A 30 19.98 -7.50 1.02
C TYR A 30 19.71 -6.00 1.07
N CYS A 31 18.46 -5.60 0.93
CA CYS A 31 18.13 -4.17 0.92
C CYS A 31 17.95 -3.67 2.36
N GLY A 32 19.02 -3.12 2.92
CA GLY A 32 18.94 -2.64 4.29
C GLY A 32 18.06 -1.42 4.45
N CYS A 33 18.03 -0.52 3.48
CA CYS A 33 17.25 0.70 3.62
C CYS A 33 15.77 0.47 3.41
N CYS A 34 15.37 -0.65 2.86
CA CYS A 34 13.94 -0.94 2.67
C CYS A 34 13.21 -1.01 4.01
N GLY A 35 13.88 -1.47 5.05
CA GLY A 35 13.24 -1.56 6.37
C GLY A 35 12.89 -0.20 6.95
N MET A 36 13.60 0.87 6.56
CA MET A 36 13.29 2.19 7.04
C MET A 36 11.98 2.67 6.45
N TRP A 37 11.73 2.39 5.19
CA TRP A 37 10.47 2.78 4.57
C TRP A 37 9.31 1.98 5.16
N VAL A 38 9.55 0.71 5.50
CA VAL A 38 8.53 -0.12 6.14
C VAL A 38 8.10 0.53 7.46
N LYS A 39 9.07 0.92 8.30
CA LYS A 39 8.74 1.54 9.58
C LYS A 39 8.02 2.87 9.38
N TYR A 40 8.47 3.64 8.42
CA TYR A 40 7.86 4.92 8.12
C TYR A 40 6.39 4.74 7.73
N MET A 41 6.10 3.78 6.87
CA MET A 41 4.71 3.54 6.44
C MET A 41 3.87 2.94 7.56
N GLN A 42 4.46 2.09 8.40
CA GLN A 42 3.75 1.53 9.54
C GLN A 42 3.35 2.65 10.50
N ASN A 43 4.23 3.64 10.70
CA ASN A 43 3.92 4.77 11.55
C ASN A 43 2.81 5.63 10.96
N LYS A 44 2.58 5.54 9.66
CA LYS A 44 1.49 6.27 9.01
C LYS A 44 0.20 5.45 8.97
N GLY A 45 0.19 4.27 9.58
CA GLY A 45 -1.03 3.48 9.71
C GLY A 45 -1.19 2.34 8.71
N TYR A 46 -0.17 2.09 7.89
CA TYR A 46 -0.25 1.00 6.93
C TYR A 46 0.24 -0.32 7.53
N THR A 47 -0.29 -1.42 7.03
CA THR A 47 0.22 -2.75 7.36
C THR A 47 1.04 -3.20 6.16
N LEU A 48 2.26 -3.67 6.39
CA LEU A 48 3.10 -4.12 5.31
C LEU A 48 3.43 -5.60 5.45
N GLU A 49 3.28 -6.32 4.36
CA GLU A 49 3.71 -7.70 4.27
C GLU A 49 4.99 -7.69 3.46
N VAL A 50 6.12 -8.02 4.06
CA VAL A 50 7.42 -7.92 3.41
C VAL A 50 7.85 -9.25 2.86
N LEU A 51 8.08 -9.31 1.55
CA LEU A 51 8.48 -10.52 0.86
C LEU A 51 9.89 -10.31 0.32
N LYS A 52 10.83 -11.11 0.81
CA LYS A 52 12.23 -10.98 0.43
C LYS A 52 12.65 -12.16 -0.41
N TYR A 53 13.13 -11.89 -1.61
CA TYR A 53 13.61 -12.95 -2.49
C TYR A 53 14.51 -12.34 -3.56
N SER A 54 15.41 -13.15 -4.12
CA SER A 54 16.43 -12.60 -4.99
C SER A 54 15.93 -12.25 -6.38
N ASP A 55 14.81 -12.81 -6.81
CA ASP A 55 14.33 -12.62 -8.17
C ASP A 55 13.29 -11.53 -8.26
N PHE A 56 13.33 -10.54 -7.38
CA PHE A 56 12.25 -9.55 -7.33
C PHE A 56 12.27 -8.57 -8.52
N TYR A 57 13.35 -8.46 -9.25
CA TYR A 57 13.38 -7.60 -10.42
C TYR A 57 12.48 -8.13 -11.53
N LYS A 58 12.24 -9.43 -11.55
CA LYS A 58 11.34 -9.99 -12.54
C LYS A 58 9.93 -9.44 -12.35
N LEU A 59 9.52 -9.23 -11.10
CA LEU A 59 8.21 -8.65 -10.84
C LEU A 59 8.13 -7.24 -11.42
N LYS A 60 9.20 -6.45 -11.32
CA LYS A 60 9.18 -5.09 -11.84
C LYS A 60 8.96 -5.10 -13.35
N ASP A 61 9.61 -6.01 -14.04
CA ASP A 61 9.45 -6.10 -15.47
C ASP A 61 8.04 -6.57 -15.85
N GLU A 62 7.49 -7.51 -15.12
CA GLU A 62 6.14 -8.00 -15.34
C GLU A 62 5.10 -6.91 -15.11
N LEU A 63 5.35 -6.01 -14.17
CA LEU A 63 4.45 -4.91 -13.89
C LEU A 63 4.60 -3.76 -14.88
N GLY A 64 5.62 -3.80 -15.72
CA GLY A 64 5.84 -2.73 -16.69
C GLY A 64 6.53 -1.51 -16.13
N ILE A 65 7.25 -1.64 -15.01
CA ILE A 65 7.97 -0.51 -14.44
C ILE A 65 9.24 -0.29 -15.27
N LYS A 66 9.37 0.89 -15.86
CA LYS A 66 10.52 1.16 -16.71
C LYS A 66 11.80 1.17 -15.89
N ASN A 67 12.90 0.73 -16.50
CA ASN A 67 14.16 0.63 -15.80
C ASN A 67 14.58 1.92 -15.10
N GLU A 68 14.30 3.06 -15.70
CA GLU A 68 14.67 4.33 -15.09
C GLU A 68 13.93 4.63 -13.81
N PHE A 69 12.83 3.94 -13.53
CA PHE A 69 12.09 4.16 -12.31
C PHE A 69 12.28 3.03 -11.29
N GLN A 70 13.02 1.99 -11.65
CA GLN A 70 13.17 0.86 -10.74
C GLN A 70 14.06 1.20 -9.55
N SER A 71 13.63 0.81 -8.37
CA SER A 71 14.32 1.11 -7.13
C SER A 71 14.56 -0.18 -6.33
N CYS A 72 14.85 -0.06 -5.04
CA CYS A 72 15.20 -1.18 -4.19
C CYS A 72 14.02 -2.07 -3.85
N HIS A 73 12.82 -1.54 -3.89
CA HIS A 73 11.64 -2.33 -3.53
C HIS A 73 10.42 -1.87 -4.31
N THR A 74 9.43 -2.74 -4.39
CA THR A 74 8.17 -2.45 -5.05
C THR A 74 7.04 -2.83 -4.11
N GLY A 75 6.20 -1.88 -3.76
CA GLY A 75 5.01 -2.14 -2.98
C GLY A 75 3.80 -2.30 -3.90
N LEU A 76 2.94 -3.25 -3.58
CA LEU A 76 1.69 -3.42 -4.31
C LEU A 76 0.55 -3.11 -3.35
N VAL A 77 -0.31 -2.18 -3.72
CA VAL A 77 -1.44 -1.79 -2.90
C VAL A 77 -2.62 -1.49 -3.79
N GLU A 78 -3.70 -2.20 -3.59
CA GLU A 78 -4.94 -2.00 -4.35
C GLU A 78 -4.73 -1.96 -5.87
N GLY A 79 -3.85 -2.80 -6.36
CA GLY A 79 -3.60 -2.90 -7.79
C GLY A 79 -2.57 -1.92 -8.33
N TYR A 80 -2.05 -1.04 -7.51
CA TYR A 80 -1.05 -0.07 -7.93
C TYR A 80 0.33 -0.46 -7.43
N ALA A 81 1.37 -0.09 -8.15
CA ALA A 81 2.74 -0.26 -7.73
C ALA A 81 3.25 1.02 -7.10
N VAL A 82 3.93 0.89 -5.98
CA VAL A 82 4.57 2.02 -5.31
C VAL A 82 6.05 1.70 -5.29
N GLU A 83 6.82 2.39 -6.10
CA GLU A 83 8.20 2.03 -6.34
C GLU A 83 9.16 2.91 -5.54
N GLY A 84 9.94 2.32 -4.66
CA GLY A 84 10.93 3.03 -3.86
C GLY A 84 10.34 3.75 -2.66
N HIS A 85 11.06 4.73 -2.15
CA HIS A 85 10.69 5.43 -0.91
C HIS A 85 9.69 6.54 -1.19
N VAL A 86 8.53 6.20 -1.64
CA VAL A 86 7.48 7.17 -1.96
C VAL A 86 6.89 7.71 -0.66
N PRO A 87 6.70 9.02 -0.51
CA PRO A 87 6.11 9.57 0.69
C PRO A 87 4.67 9.12 0.91
N ALA A 88 4.28 9.02 2.16
CA ALA A 88 2.95 8.52 2.50
C ALA A 88 1.82 9.35 1.90
N ASP A 89 1.97 10.67 1.82
CA ASP A 89 0.91 11.50 1.25
C ASP A 89 0.76 11.26 -0.24
N ALA A 90 1.82 10.89 -0.95
CA ALA A 90 1.71 10.53 -2.36
C ALA A 90 0.97 9.19 -2.51
N VAL A 91 1.22 8.24 -1.63
CA VAL A 91 0.50 6.97 -1.63
C VAL A 91 -0.98 7.23 -1.32
N GLU A 92 -1.26 8.11 -0.37
CA GLU A 92 -2.64 8.44 -0.03
C GLU A 92 -3.36 9.10 -1.20
N TRP A 93 -2.66 9.97 -1.91
CA TRP A 93 -3.23 10.58 -3.11
C TRP A 93 -3.58 9.51 -4.14
N LEU A 94 -2.68 8.58 -4.38
CA LEU A 94 -2.89 7.50 -5.34
C LEU A 94 -4.12 6.68 -4.97
N LEU A 95 -4.26 6.33 -3.70
CA LEU A 95 -5.37 5.48 -3.26
C LEU A 95 -6.70 6.24 -3.22
N ARG A 96 -6.65 7.55 -3.04
CA ARG A 96 -7.86 8.35 -3.04
C ARG A 96 -8.33 8.64 -4.46
N GLU A 97 -7.42 9.01 -5.34
CA GLU A 97 -7.79 9.40 -6.70
C GLU A 97 -7.98 8.21 -7.62
N LYS A 98 -7.28 7.13 -7.37
CA LYS A 98 -7.37 5.91 -8.19
C LYS A 98 -7.31 6.22 -9.68
N PRO A 99 -6.25 6.87 -10.13
CA PRO A 99 -6.15 7.27 -11.53
C PRO A 99 -6.15 6.06 -12.44
N LYS A 100 -6.82 6.18 -13.58
CA LYS A 100 -6.89 5.09 -14.52
C LYS A 100 -5.75 5.20 -15.52
N GLY A 101 -5.31 4.07 -16.00
CA GLY A 101 -4.26 4.06 -17.01
C GLY A 101 -2.87 4.24 -16.51
N VAL A 102 -2.66 4.21 -15.19
CA VAL A 102 -1.33 4.30 -14.63
C VAL A 102 -1.03 3.05 -13.83
N ILE A 103 0.22 2.63 -13.82
CA ILE A 103 0.65 1.45 -13.10
C ILE A 103 0.79 1.76 -11.62
N GLY A 104 1.26 2.94 -11.29
CA GLY A 104 1.50 3.32 -9.90
C GLY A 104 2.28 4.61 -9.83
N ILE A 105 3.11 4.72 -8.82
CA ILE A 105 3.84 5.95 -8.55
C ILE A 105 5.27 5.60 -8.11
N ALA A 106 6.20 6.45 -8.47
CA ALA A 106 7.59 6.24 -8.12
C ALA A 106 8.21 7.53 -7.57
#